data_f1ec39b549174afe90e9aa0e509b0b29
#
_entry.id   f1ec39b549174afe90e9aa0e509b0b29
#
_cell.length_a   1.000
_cell.length_b   1.000
_cell.length_c   1.000
_cell.angle_alpha   90.00
_cell.angle_beta   90.00
_cell.angle_gamma   90.00
#
_symmetry.space_group_name_H-M   'P 1'
#
loop_
_entity.id
_entity.type
_entity.pdbx_description
1 polymer ?
#
loop_
_entity_poly.entity_id
_entity_poly.type
_entity_poly.pdbx_seq_one_letter_code
_entity_poly.pdbx_strand_id
1 'polypeptide(L)'
;MIGNESPGSWVRTFGSAMNGSTVFAGEDFDNSLHGLMARFPQAGRLDWIGLRPRSRVAMLTVQAAEASRDQGLVGDRHLLRGGGGKRQVTLIQAEHIVAVAHMVGRDNINPGILRRNLVVSGVNLLALKDHQFRIGAAAFRFTGLCHPCSRMEEALGRGGYNAMRGHGGITAAVIAEGTIRVGDSVEVG
;
A
#
# COMPACT_ATOMS: atom_id res chain seq x y z
N MET A 1 3.87 -23.72 -49.66
CA MET A 1 5.19 -23.39 -49.07
C MET A 1 4.92 -22.53 -47.84
N ILE A 2 5.03 -23.16 -46.72
CA ILE A 2 4.70 -22.54 -45.42
C ILE A 2 6.05 -22.31 -44.76
N GLY A 3 6.44 -21.04 -44.58
CA GLY A 3 7.66 -20.63 -43.91
C GLY A 3 7.51 -20.77 -42.39
N ASN A 4 8.40 -21.59 -41.84
CA ASN A 4 8.52 -21.85 -40.40
C ASN A 4 9.46 -20.81 -39.78
N GLU A 5 8.98 -19.85 -39.04
CA GLU A 5 9.81 -18.94 -38.24
C GLU A 5 9.88 -19.40 -36.78
N SER A 6 11.08 -19.74 -36.35
CA SER A 6 11.44 -20.16 -35.02
C SER A 6 11.46 -18.96 -34.05
N PRO A 7 11.07 -19.11 -32.74
CA PRO A 7 11.12 -18.03 -31.78
C PRO A 7 12.56 -17.73 -31.35
N GLY A 8 12.95 -16.46 -31.52
CA GLY A 8 14.26 -15.93 -31.16
C GLY A 8 14.58 -16.04 -29.67
N SER A 9 15.78 -16.53 -29.43
CA SER A 9 16.38 -16.68 -28.10
C SER A 9 16.70 -15.31 -27.46
N TRP A 10 16.12 -15.03 -26.30
CA TRP A 10 16.50 -13.88 -25.45
C TRP A 10 17.74 -14.24 -24.59
N VAL A 11 18.90 -14.36 -25.21
CA VAL A 11 20.16 -14.39 -24.47
C VAL A 11 20.79 -13.02 -24.57
N ARG A 12 20.67 -12.19 -23.54
CA ARG A 12 21.49 -10.98 -23.39
C ARG A 12 22.87 -11.40 -22.88
N THR A 13 23.85 -11.24 -23.72
CA THR A 13 25.27 -11.38 -23.38
C THR A 13 25.64 -10.25 -22.40
N PHE A 14 25.94 -10.58 -21.14
CA PHE A 14 26.60 -9.67 -20.23
C PHE A 14 28.05 -9.49 -20.65
N GLY A 15 28.36 -8.32 -21.19
CA GLY A 15 29.72 -7.90 -21.42
C GLY A 15 30.47 -7.73 -20.10
N SER A 16 31.58 -8.46 -19.99
CA SER A 16 32.53 -8.36 -18.89
C SER A 16 33.22 -6.99 -18.92
N ALA A 17 33.02 -6.17 -17.88
CA ALA A 17 33.94 -5.09 -17.52
C ALA A 17 34.21 -5.24 -16.03
N MET A 18 35.31 -5.92 -15.74
CA MET A 18 35.94 -5.97 -14.42
C MET A 18 36.78 -4.72 -14.24
N ASN A 19 36.59 -3.99 -13.17
CA ASN A 19 37.56 -3.59 -12.16
C ASN A 19 37.11 -2.32 -11.45
N GLY A 20 36.84 -2.48 -10.21
CA GLY A 20 36.55 -1.44 -9.25
C GLY A 20 35.97 -2.05 -8.00
N SER A 21 36.81 -2.72 -7.21
CA SER A 21 36.45 -3.12 -5.85
C SER A 21 36.26 -1.86 -5.01
N THR A 22 35.06 -1.31 -5.05
CA THR A 22 34.63 -0.37 -4.02
C THR A 22 34.31 -1.27 -2.81
N VAL A 23 35.29 -1.42 -1.93
CA VAL A 23 35.08 -1.92 -0.59
C VAL A 23 34.19 -0.90 0.08
N PHE A 24 32.88 -1.16 0.16
CA PHE A 24 32.01 -0.43 1.07
C PHE A 24 32.56 -0.68 2.46
N ALA A 25 33.11 0.37 3.08
CA ALA A 25 33.52 0.35 4.47
C ALA A 25 32.35 -0.18 5.30
N GLY A 26 32.60 -1.24 6.07
CA GLY A 26 31.56 -1.96 6.78
C GLY A 26 30.85 -1.05 7.77
N GLU A 27 29.63 -0.66 7.45
CA GLU A 27 28.65 -0.44 8.48
C GLU A 27 28.37 -1.81 9.08
N ASP A 28 28.54 -1.95 10.40
CA ASP A 28 28.15 -3.16 11.13
C ASP A 28 26.62 -3.31 11.00
N PHE A 29 26.19 -3.97 9.92
CA PHE A 29 24.80 -4.24 9.70
C PHE A 29 24.35 -5.29 10.72
N ASP A 30 23.44 -4.92 11.62
CA ASP A 30 22.75 -5.89 12.45
C ASP A 30 21.98 -6.90 11.56
N ASN A 31 22.59 -8.06 11.33
CA ASN A 31 22.03 -9.16 10.56
C ASN A 31 21.12 -10.07 11.40
N SER A 32 20.80 -9.67 12.63
CA SER A 32 19.75 -10.35 13.40
C SER A 32 18.41 -10.24 12.67
N LEU A 33 17.49 -11.13 12.94
CA LEU A 33 16.13 -11.06 12.38
C LEU A 33 15.48 -9.70 12.66
N HIS A 34 15.72 -9.15 13.85
CA HIS A 34 15.22 -7.83 14.22
C HIS A 34 15.82 -6.72 13.34
N GLY A 35 17.14 -6.72 13.15
CA GLY A 35 17.82 -5.77 12.28
C GLY A 35 17.38 -5.89 10.81
N LEU A 36 17.14 -7.11 10.33
CA LEU A 36 16.60 -7.33 8.96
C LEU A 36 15.18 -6.79 8.82
N MET A 37 14.33 -6.98 9.82
CA MET A 37 12.94 -6.51 9.81
C MET A 37 12.82 -4.98 9.95
N ALA A 38 13.81 -4.32 10.53
CA ALA A 38 13.83 -2.87 10.68
C ALA A 38 14.28 -2.13 9.40
N ARG A 39 14.76 -2.83 8.38
CA ARG A 39 15.28 -2.22 7.14
C ARG A 39 14.22 -2.16 6.06
N PHE A 40 14.02 -0.98 5.54
CA PHE A 40 13.17 -0.74 4.37
C PHE A 40 14.06 -0.29 3.21
N PRO A 41 13.91 -0.89 2.01
CA PRO A 41 14.81 -0.62 0.88
C PRO A 41 14.66 0.78 0.33
N GLN A 42 13.50 1.40 0.54
CA GLN A 42 13.17 2.76 0.08
C GLN A 42 11.96 3.30 0.82
N ALA A 43 11.72 4.60 0.73
CA ALA A 43 10.45 5.20 1.11
C ALA A 43 9.35 4.79 0.12
N GLY A 44 8.13 4.62 0.61
CA GLY A 44 6.96 4.47 -0.24
C GLY A 44 6.43 5.83 -0.70
N ARG A 45 5.33 5.81 -1.47
CA ARG A 45 4.63 7.00 -1.96
C ARG A 45 3.13 6.86 -1.78
N LEU A 46 2.46 7.95 -1.41
CA LEU A 46 1.01 8.04 -1.38
C LEU A 46 0.48 8.35 -2.79
N ASP A 47 -0.20 7.39 -3.42
CA ASP A 47 -0.65 7.50 -4.80
C ASP A 47 -2.11 7.97 -4.94
N TRP A 48 -2.94 7.72 -3.91
CA TRP A 48 -4.35 8.07 -3.97
C TRP A 48 -4.96 8.22 -2.57
N ILE A 49 -5.90 9.15 -2.45
CA ILE A 49 -6.66 9.39 -1.22
C ILE A 49 -8.15 9.30 -1.52
N GLY A 50 -8.88 8.49 -0.74
CA GLY A 50 -10.32 8.37 -0.82
C GLY A 50 -11.01 8.50 0.53
N LEU A 51 -12.05 9.31 0.56
CA LEU A 51 -12.88 9.54 1.73
C LEU A 51 -14.26 8.89 1.52
N ARG A 52 -14.80 8.30 2.57
CA ARG A 52 -16.13 7.69 2.60
C ARG A 52 -17.10 8.63 3.31
N PRO A 53 -17.82 9.50 2.63
CA PRO A 53 -18.70 10.47 3.32
C PRO A 53 -19.85 9.77 4.06
N ARG A 54 -20.37 8.67 3.49
CA ARG A 54 -21.49 7.90 4.08
C ARG A 54 -21.37 6.39 3.78
N SER A 55 -22.23 5.60 4.42
CA SER A 55 -22.34 4.16 4.12
C SER A 55 -22.93 3.96 2.73
N ARG A 56 -22.37 3.00 1.95
CA ARG A 56 -22.83 2.59 0.61
C ARG A 56 -22.78 3.68 -0.48
N VAL A 57 -22.22 4.84 -0.21
CA VAL A 57 -21.98 5.88 -1.20
C VAL A 57 -20.59 5.68 -1.80
N ALA A 58 -20.39 6.12 -3.03
CA ALA A 58 -19.08 6.13 -3.69
C ALA A 58 -18.05 6.91 -2.85
N MET A 59 -16.79 6.53 -2.96
CA MET A 59 -15.71 7.26 -2.32
C MET A 59 -15.44 8.56 -3.07
N LEU A 60 -15.14 9.61 -2.33
CA LEU A 60 -14.66 10.88 -2.88
C LEU A 60 -13.14 10.78 -3.02
N THR A 61 -12.63 10.96 -4.23
CA THR A 61 -11.19 11.09 -4.48
C THR A 61 -10.77 12.53 -4.22
N VAL A 62 -9.73 12.73 -3.42
CA VAL A 62 -9.20 14.05 -3.08
C VAL A 62 -7.68 14.08 -3.26
N GLN A 63 -7.11 15.27 -3.45
CA GLN A 63 -5.65 15.44 -3.60
C GLN A 63 -4.95 15.64 -2.25
N ALA A 64 -5.70 16.04 -1.22
CA ALA A 64 -5.20 16.21 0.13
C ALA A 64 -6.29 15.88 1.15
N ALA A 65 -5.87 15.48 2.35
CA ALA A 65 -6.76 15.27 3.48
C ALA A 65 -6.05 15.61 4.78
N GLU A 66 -6.82 16.07 5.77
CA GLU A 66 -6.34 16.24 7.14
C GLU A 66 -6.48 14.93 7.90
N ALA A 67 -5.38 14.45 8.46
CA ALA A 67 -5.39 13.35 9.41
C ALA A 67 -5.53 13.91 10.82
N SER A 68 -6.58 13.52 11.53
CA SER A 68 -6.87 13.97 12.90
C SER A 68 -6.55 12.85 13.88
N ARG A 69 -5.82 13.21 14.95
CA ARG A 69 -5.38 12.28 15.97
C ARG A 69 -6.58 11.54 16.59
N ASP A 70 -6.45 10.24 16.74
CA ASP A 70 -7.45 9.33 17.30
C ASP A 70 -8.79 9.28 16.55
N GLN A 71 -8.94 9.99 15.43
CA GLN A 71 -10.19 10.08 14.68
C GLN A 71 -10.09 9.54 13.24
N GLY A 72 -8.96 9.69 12.56
CA GLY A 72 -8.76 9.27 11.18
C GLY A 72 -8.73 10.45 10.20
N LEU A 73 -9.25 10.29 8.99
CA LEU A 73 -9.25 11.35 7.98
C LEU A 73 -10.51 12.22 8.09
N VAL A 74 -10.32 13.53 8.10
CA VAL A 74 -11.43 14.50 8.09
C VAL A 74 -12.25 14.32 6.81
N GLY A 75 -13.57 14.25 6.97
CA GLY A 75 -14.50 13.96 5.86
C GLY A 75 -14.76 12.46 5.63
N ASP A 76 -14.01 11.58 6.28
CA ASP A 76 -14.35 10.15 6.28
C ASP A 76 -15.38 9.82 7.38
N ARG A 77 -16.33 8.95 7.07
CA ARG A 77 -17.39 8.54 8.02
C ARG A 77 -16.88 7.90 9.32
N HIS A 78 -15.65 7.40 9.36
CA HIS A 78 -15.08 6.85 10.58
C HIS A 78 -14.91 7.89 11.66
N LEU A 79 -14.60 9.12 11.29
CA LEU A 79 -14.60 10.28 12.17
C LEU A 79 -15.94 10.45 12.91
N LEU A 80 -17.06 10.21 12.20
CA LEU A 80 -18.42 10.40 12.71
C LEU A 80 -18.88 9.31 13.70
N ARG A 81 -18.11 8.26 13.92
CA ARG A 81 -18.47 7.14 14.79
C ARG A 81 -17.83 7.19 16.18
N GLY A 82 -17.36 8.36 16.61
CA GLY A 82 -16.91 8.58 17.98
C GLY A 82 -15.45 8.31 18.28
N GLY A 83 -14.57 8.30 17.28
CA GLY A 83 -13.11 8.27 17.48
C GLY A 83 -12.57 7.07 18.30
N GLY A 84 -11.25 6.94 18.41
CA GLY A 84 -10.58 6.03 19.35
C GLY A 84 -10.51 4.54 18.95
N GLY A 85 -11.07 4.15 17.81
CA GLY A 85 -11.00 2.76 17.34
C GLY A 85 -9.65 2.41 16.69
N LYS A 86 -9.29 1.13 16.70
CA LYS A 86 -8.08 0.63 16.00
C LYS A 86 -8.12 0.80 14.48
N ARG A 87 -9.27 1.09 13.87
CA ARG A 87 -9.51 1.16 12.42
C ARG A 87 -9.85 2.57 11.97
N GLN A 88 -8.94 3.52 12.14
CA GLN A 88 -9.21 4.91 11.78
C GLN A 88 -8.97 5.15 10.28
N VAL A 89 -7.85 4.63 9.74
CA VAL A 89 -7.46 4.75 8.34
C VAL A 89 -7.16 3.36 7.78
N THR A 90 -7.50 3.15 6.52
CA THR A 90 -7.22 1.89 5.82
C THR A 90 -6.30 2.14 4.64
N LEU A 91 -5.23 1.37 4.51
CA LEU A 91 -4.24 1.48 3.44
C LEU A 91 -4.21 0.20 2.61
N ILE A 92 -3.94 0.31 1.32
CA ILE A 92 -3.69 -0.82 0.42
C ILE A 92 -2.50 -0.51 -0.48
N GLN A 93 -1.71 -1.54 -0.82
CA GLN A 93 -0.61 -1.38 -1.76
C GLN A 93 -1.13 -1.30 -3.21
N ALA A 94 -0.54 -0.40 -3.99
CA ALA A 94 -0.82 -0.28 -5.41
C ALA A 94 -0.50 -1.61 -6.15
N GLU A 95 0.61 -2.25 -5.78
CA GLU A 95 1.06 -3.54 -6.32
C GLU A 95 0.02 -4.65 -6.05
N HIS A 96 -0.62 -4.63 -4.88
CA HIS A 96 -1.69 -5.58 -4.56
C HIS A 96 -2.97 -5.32 -5.37
N ILE A 97 -3.27 -4.07 -5.71
CA ILE A 97 -4.41 -3.74 -6.58
C ILE A 97 -4.19 -4.35 -7.98
N VAL A 98 -2.97 -4.25 -8.52
CA VAL A 98 -2.60 -4.86 -9.80
C VAL A 98 -2.72 -6.38 -9.74
N ALA A 99 -2.17 -7.00 -8.69
CA ALA A 99 -2.26 -8.44 -8.50
C ALA A 99 -3.72 -8.93 -8.42
N VAL A 100 -4.56 -8.23 -7.66
CA VAL A 100 -6.00 -8.55 -7.53
C VAL A 100 -6.72 -8.36 -8.86
N ALA A 101 -6.40 -7.31 -9.63
CA ALA A 101 -6.97 -7.09 -10.96
C ALA A 101 -6.75 -8.30 -11.86
N HIS A 102 -5.51 -8.78 -11.95
CA HIS A 102 -5.18 -9.96 -12.75
C HIS A 102 -5.90 -11.22 -12.24
N MET A 103 -5.99 -11.44 -10.91
CA MET A 103 -6.69 -12.59 -10.34
C MET A 103 -8.19 -12.63 -10.65
N VAL A 104 -8.81 -11.46 -10.87
CA VAL A 104 -10.23 -11.37 -11.24
C VAL A 104 -10.44 -11.14 -12.75
N GLY A 105 -9.39 -11.28 -13.56
CA GLY A 105 -9.45 -11.15 -15.03
C GLY A 105 -9.73 -9.73 -15.52
N ARG A 106 -9.23 -8.71 -14.82
CA ARG A 106 -9.35 -7.29 -15.19
C ARG A 106 -7.99 -6.67 -15.42
N ASP A 107 -7.89 -5.73 -16.34
CA ASP A 107 -6.65 -4.97 -16.60
C ASP A 107 -6.34 -4.00 -15.45
N ASN A 108 -7.37 -3.44 -14.82
CA ASN A 108 -7.22 -2.51 -13.71
C ASN A 108 -8.43 -2.55 -12.76
N ILE A 109 -8.25 -2.02 -11.57
CA ILE A 109 -9.30 -1.83 -10.57
C ILE A 109 -9.24 -0.39 -10.06
N ASN A 110 -10.36 0.33 -10.16
CA ASN A 110 -10.49 1.63 -9.52
C ASN A 110 -10.37 1.47 -7.99
N PRO A 111 -9.40 2.15 -7.32
CA PRO A 111 -9.19 2.03 -5.87
C PRO A 111 -10.46 2.28 -5.04
N GLY A 112 -11.33 3.17 -5.50
CA GLY A 112 -12.56 3.54 -4.81
C GLY A 112 -13.51 2.36 -4.55
N ILE A 113 -13.55 1.35 -5.43
CA ILE A 113 -14.43 0.18 -5.22
C ILE A 113 -13.90 -0.74 -4.11
N LEU A 114 -12.59 -0.73 -3.85
CA LEU A 114 -11.97 -1.50 -2.77
C LEU A 114 -12.19 -0.88 -1.39
N ARG A 115 -12.65 0.39 -1.36
CA ARG A 115 -13.03 1.11 -0.16
C ARG A 115 -11.92 1.25 0.89
N ARG A 116 -10.69 1.35 0.45
CA ARG A 116 -9.54 1.77 1.28
C ARG A 116 -9.40 3.29 1.20
N ASN A 117 -8.86 3.90 2.25
CA ASN A 117 -8.66 5.35 2.28
C ASN A 117 -7.44 5.77 1.49
N LEU A 118 -6.34 5.02 1.59
CA LEU A 118 -5.06 5.38 1.00
C LEU A 118 -4.56 4.23 0.12
N VAL A 119 -4.04 4.58 -1.06
CA VAL A 119 -3.23 3.69 -1.88
C VAL A 119 -1.79 4.14 -1.77
N VAL A 120 -0.90 3.22 -1.45
CA VAL A 120 0.53 3.45 -1.25
C VAL A 120 1.31 2.49 -2.14
N SER A 121 2.36 2.97 -2.80
CA SER A 121 3.31 2.15 -3.56
C SER A 121 4.70 2.16 -2.95
N GLY A 122 5.54 1.21 -3.36
CA GLY A 122 6.97 1.16 -3.04
C GLY A 122 7.32 0.72 -1.63
N VAL A 123 6.35 0.41 -0.77
CA VAL A 123 6.59 -0.11 0.59
C VAL A 123 5.69 -1.31 0.89
N ASN A 124 6.25 -2.34 1.49
CA ASN A 124 5.46 -3.48 1.96
C ASN A 124 4.69 -3.09 3.22
N LEU A 125 3.38 -2.88 3.08
CA LEU A 125 2.52 -2.50 4.21
C LEU A 125 2.47 -3.55 5.33
N LEU A 126 2.71 -4.83 5.05
CA LEU A 126 2.76 -5.87 6.08
C LEU A 126 4.00 -5.76 6.95
N ALA A 127 5.11 -5.26 6.39
CA ALA A 127 6.33 -5.00 7.14
C ALA A 127 6.21 -3.84 8.12
N LEU A 128 5.16 -3.01 8.01
CA LEU A 128 4.86 -1.94 8.97
C LEU A 128 4.29 -2.44 10.30
N LYS A 129 4.07 -3.75 10.45
CA LYS A 129 3.65 -4.33 11.71
C LYS A 129 4.67 -3.96 12.79
N ASP A 130 4.17 -3.46 13.92
CA ASP A 130 4.95 -3.01 15.07
C ASP A 130 5.79 -1.72 14.81
N HIS A 131 5.65 -1.10 13.63
CA HIS A 131 6.28 0.18 13.29
C HIS A 131 5.30 1.35 13.33
N GLN A 132 5.88 2.54 13.53
CA GLN A 132 5.25 3.81 13.20
C GLN A 132 5.75 4.26 11.82
N PHE A 133 4.93 5.00 11.10
CA PHE A 133 5.31 5.53 9.80
C PHE A 133 4.67 6.90 9.58
N ARG A 134 5.30 7.70 8.74
CA ARG A 134 4.84 9.05 8.39
C ARG A 134 4.35 9.07 6.95
N ILE A 135 3.32 9.88 6.71
CA ILE A 135 2.89 10.27 5.37
C ILE A 135 2.75 11.79 5.42
N GLY A 136 3.56 12.52 4.66
CA GLY A 136 3.60 13.96 4.73
C GLY A 136 3.81 14.47 6.16
N ALA A 137 2.92 15.32 6.65
CA ALA A 137 3.00 15.88 8.01
C ALA A 137 2.41 14.96 9.10
N ALA A 138 1.62 13.96 8.75
CA ALA A 138 0.94 13.09 9.70
C ALA A 138 1.75 11.84 10.04
N ALA A 139 1.58 11.32 11.29
CA ALA A 139 2.16 10.05 11.70
C ALA A 139 1.09 9.02 12.03
N PHE A 140 1.38 7.77 11.70
CA PHE A 140 0.47 6.65 11.80
C PHE A 140 1.13 5.48 12.52
N ARG A 141 0.30 4.62 13.12
CA ARG A 141 0.72 3.34 13.69
C ARG A 141 -0.12 2.22 13.09
N PHE A 142 0.53 1.15 12.69
CA PHE A 142 -0.15 -0.09 12.28
C PHE A 142 -1.06 -0.60 13.40
N THR A 143 -2.28 -1.02 13.05
CA THR A 143 -3.26 -1.54 14.03
C THR A 143 -3.84 -2.89 13.67
N GLY A 144 -3.54 -3.41 12.48
CA GLY A 144 -3.98 -4.73 12.06
C GLY A 144 -4.11 -4.88 10.55
N LEU A 145 -4.50 -6.06 10.11
CA LEU A 145 -4.79 -6.36 8.71
C LEU A 145 -6.19 -5.85 8.35
N CYS A 146 -6.35 -5.37 7.12
CA CYS A 146 -7.64 -5.01 6.57
C CYS A 146 -8.19 -6.16 5.72
N HIS A 147 -8.81 -7.14 6.38
CA HIS A 147 -9.40 -8.29 5.69
C HIS A 147 -10.50 -7.89 4.72
N PRO A 148 -10.73 -8.68 3.64
CA PRO A 148 -11.88 -8.52 2.76
C PRO A 148 -13.19 -8.78 3.51
N CYS A 149 -14.28 -8.27 2.97
CA CYS A 149 -15.64 -8.58 3.41
C CYS A 149 -16.51 -8.91 2.18
N SER A 150 -17.76 -9.33 2.40
CA SER A 150 -18.71 -9.68 1.32
C SER A 150 -18.82 -8.61 0.22
N ARG A 151 -18.59 -7.34 0.56
CA ARG A 151 -18.56 -6.26 -0.42
C ARG A 151 -17.46 -6.40 -1.48
N MET A 152 -16.39 -7.13 -1.21
CA MET A 152 -15.36 -7.40 -2.21
C MET A 152 -15.86 -8.40 -3.25
N GLU A 153 -16.68 -9.35 -2.84
CA GLU A 153 -17.40 -10.23 -3.78
C GLU A 153 -18.39 -9.44 -4.65
N GLU A 154 -19.16 -8.53 -4.03
CA GLU A 154 -20.11 -7.67 -4.76
C GLU A 154 -19.39 -6.75 -5.77
N ALA A 155 -18.27 -6.16 -5.39
CA ALA A 155 -17.55 -5.16 -6.20
C ALA A 155 -16.70 -5.79 -7.31
N LEU A 156 -16.09 -6.93 -7.04
CA LEU A 156 -15.14 -7.58 -7.94
C LEU A 156 -15.78 -8.71 -8.75
N GLY A 157 -16.94 -9.20 -8.33
CA GLY A 157 -17.61 -10.36 -8.91
C GLY A 157 -17.23 -11.65 -8.19
N ARG A 158 -17.71 -12.75 -8.72
CA ARG A 158 -17.52 -14.10 -8.15
C ARG A 158 -16.02 -14.41 -7.98
N GLY A 159 -15.64 -14.76 -6.77
CA GLY A 159 -14.24 -15.01 -6.39
C GLY A 159 -13.47 -13.77 -5.93
N GLY A 160 -14.06 -12.59 -5.98
CA GLY A 160 -13.42 -11.34 -5.56
C GLY A 160 -13.04 -11.31 -4.09
N TYR A 161 -13.80 -11.95 -3.22
CA TYR A 161 -13.42 -12.13 -1.83
C TYR A 161 -12.12 -12.92 -1.69
N ASN A 162 -11.99 -14.03 -2.41
CA ASN A 162 -10.79 -14.87 -2.37
C ASN A 162 -9.57 -14.15 -2.99
N ALA A 163 -9.73 -13.45 -4.10
CA ALA A 163 -8.68 -12.66 -4.72
C ALA A 163 -8.11 -11.59 -3.76
N MET A 164 -8.96 -11.05 -2.89
CA MET A 164 -8.55 -10.04 -1.89
C MET A 164 -7.92 -10.62 -0.61
N ARG A 165 -7.95 -11.93 -0.39
CA ARG A 165 -7.33 -12.55 0.80
C ARG A 165 -5.81 -12.38 0.74
N GLY A 166 -5.22 -11.81 1.80
CA GLY A 166 -3.80 -11.45 1.83
C GLY A 166 -3.48 -10.10 1.14
N HIS A 167 -4.38 -9.58 0.29
CA HIS A 167 -4.19 -8.36 -0.49
C HIS A 167 -5.03 -7.17 -0.01
N GLY A 168 -5.75 -7.33 1.10
CA GLY A 168 -6.67 -6.30 1.61
C GLY A 168 -6.00 -5.07 2.21
N GLY A 169 -4.68 -5.10 2.44
CA GLY A 169 -3.92 -4.04 3.06
C GLY A 169 -4.00 -4.06 4.58
N ILE A 170 -3.80 -2.88 5.18
CA ILE A 170 -3.72 -2.69 6.63
C ILE A 170 -4.73 -1.67 7.15
N THR A 171 -4.89 -1.66 8.46
CA THR A 171 -5.55 -0.59 9.21
C THR A 171 -4.50 0.16 10.03
N ALA A 172 -4.68 1.46 10.20
CA ALA A 172 -3.80 2.31 10.99
C ALA A 172 -4.59 3.27 11.87
N ALA A 173 -3.94 3.72 12.95
CA ALA A 173 -4.39 4.84 13.78
C ALA A 173 -3.49 6.05 13.52
N VAL A 174 -4.07 7.24 13.52
CA VAL A 174 -3.34 8.51 13.47
C VAL A 174 -2.79 8.79 14.87
N ILE A 175 -1.47 8.94 14.99
CA ILE A 175 -0.78 9.24 16.25
C ILE A 175 -0.25 10.67 16.32
N ALA A 176 -0.03 11.30 15.16
CA ALA A 176 0.20 12.73 15.06
C ALA A 176 -0.61 13.27 13.88
N GLU A 177 -1.32 14.35 14.13
CA GLU A 177 -2.16 15.01 13.12
C GLU A 177 -1.31 15.76 12.10
N GLY A 178 -1.88 15.97 10.92
CA GLY A 178 -1.25 16.72 9.84
C GLY A 178 -1.94 16.50 8.51
N THR A 179 -1.60 17.34 7.55
CA THR A 179 -2.05 17.21 6.17
C THR A 179 -1.25 16.15 5.44
N ILE A 180 -1.95 15.29 4.71
CA ILE A 180 -1.37 14.35 3.74
C ILE A 180 -1.82 14.74 2.33
N ARG A 181 -0.93 14.58 1.33
CA ARG A 181 -1.17 14.90 -0.08
C ARG A 181 -0.77 13.75 -0.98
N VAL A 182 -1.47 13.57 -2.08
CA VAL A 182 -1.04 12.66 -3.14
C VAL A 182 0.37 13.07 -3.59
N GLY A 183 1.28 12.10 -3.64
CA GLY A 183 2.71 12.31 -3.91
C GLY A 183 3.60 12.35 -2.67
N ASP A 184 3.06 12.48 -1.46
CA ASP A 184 3.84 12.47 -0.23
C ASP A 184 4.60 11.15 -0.05
N SER A 185 5.80 11.23 0.53
CA SER A 185 6.58 10.06 0.93
C SER A 185 5.89 9.31 2.07
N VAL A 186 6.11 7.99 2.09
CA VAL A 186 5.74 7.10 3.19
C VAL A 186 7.03 6.58 3.82
N GLU A 187 7.36 7.11 4.97
CA GLU A 187 8.62 6.85 5.68
C GLU A 187 8.38 6.04 6.93
N VAL A 188 9.21 5.04 7.16
CA VAL A 188 9.16 4.19 8.36
C VAL A 188 10.15 4.73 9.38
N GLY A 189 9.68 4.97 10.61
CA GLY A 189 10.47 5.47 11.72
C GLY A 189 10.86 4.37 12.69
#